data_d8a70d29a90febecbe719838a4d88442
#
_entry.id   d8a70d29a90febecbe719838a4d88442
#
_cell.length_a   1.000
_cell.length_b   1.000
_cell.length_c   1.000
_cell.angle_alpha   90.00
_cell.angle_beta   90.00
_cell.angle_gamma   90.00
#
_symmetry.space_group_name_H-M   'P 1'
#
loop_
_entity.id
_entity.type
_entity.pdbx_description
1 polymer ?
#
loop_
_entity_poly.entity_id
_entity_poly.type
_entity_poly.pdbx_seq_one_letter_code
_entity_poly.pdbx_strand_id
1 'polypeptide(L)'
;PSLFDVGSVTHAGRVRERNEDSCLVRTDVGLWAVADGMGGHEAGDLASRIVVQSLDAIGTPESAADLLAECEERLFSANRQILALSHERQGATVGTTAAVLLVRDSYYACIWAGDSRVYLISRGAISQVSHDHSELEELIAEGALSREDVNDWPSNAITRAVGVADDPEFEVVTGPAEPED
;
A
#
# COMPACT_ATOMS: atom_id res chain seq x y z
N PRO A 1 -16.87 7.66 -21.41
CA PRO A 1 -17.36 7.26 -20.08
C PRO A 1 -16.25 6.50 -19.39
N SER A 2 -15.96 6.85 -18.12
CA SER A 2 -15.02 6.08 -17.30
C SER A 2 -15.59 4.67 -17.15
N LEU A 3 -14.72 3.65 -17.26
CA LEU A 3 -15.09 2.26 -16.98
C LEU A 3 -15.26 2.01 -15.46
N PHE A 4 -14.82 2.97 -14.64
CA PHE A 4 -14.79 2.84 -13.20
C PHE A 4 -15.63 3.92 -12.53
N ASP A 5 -16.40 3.54 -11.53
CA ASP A 5 -17.00 4.43 -10.55
C ASP A 5 -16.15 4.37 -9.28
N VAL A 6 -15.61 5.52 -8.84
CA VAL A 6 -14.59 5.58 -7.80
C VAL A 6 -14.96 6.56 -6.71
N GLY A 7 -14.87 6.14 -5.46
CA GLY A 7 -14.94 7.00 -4.30
C GLY A 7 -13.63 6.93 -3.49
N SER A 8 -13.15 8.07 -2.99
CA SER A 8 -12.01 8.13 -2.08
C SER A 8 -12.29 9.04 -0.90
N VAL A 9 -11.75 8.69 0.26
CA VAL A 9 -11.84 9.50 1.48
C VAL A 9 -10.60 9.29 2.33
N THR A 10 -10.12 10.37 2.93
CA THR A 10 -9.08 10.34 3.97
C THR A 10 -9.43 11.33 5.07
N HIS A 11 -9.16 10.98 6.32
CA HIS A 11 -9.52 11.81 7.47
C HIS A 11 -8.68 11.42 8.70
N ALA A 12 -8.21 12.39 9.47
CA ALA A 12 -7.40 12.19 10.70
C ALA A 12 -8.10 11.36 11.80
N GLY A 13 -9.42 11.15 11.68
CA GLY A 13 -10.20 10.46 12.70
C GLY A 13 -10.50 11.37 13.90
N ARG A 14 -10.72 10.74 15.08
CA ARG A 14 -11.09 11.43 16.32
C ARG A 14 -9.99 11.40 17.39
N VAL A 15 -8.91 10.68 17.13
CA VAL A 15 -7.84 10.41 18.12
C VAL A 15 -6.53 11.08 17.70
N ARG A 16 -6.23 11.09 16.39
CA ARG A 16 -5.00 11.69 15.86
C ARG A 16 -5.17 13.17 15.62
N GLU A 17 -4.15 13.97 15.89
CA GLU A 17 -4.14 15.41 15.60
C GLU A 17 -3.88 15.67 14.10
N ARG A 18 -3.18 14.76 13.44
CA ARG A 18 -2.81 14.85 12.03
C ARG A 18 -3.22 13.61 11.28
N ASN A 19 -3.44 13.78 10.00
CA ASN A 19 -3.62 12.70 9.05
C ASN A 19 -2.28 12.45 8.36
N GLU A 20 -1.73 11.25 8.53
CA GLU A 20 -0.49 10.81 7.89
C GLU A 20 -0.76 9.90 6.69
N ASP A 21 -2.05 9.66 6.39
CA ASP A 21 -2.48 8.87 5.24
C ASP A 21 -2.50 9.70 3.96
N SER A 22 -2.18 9.06 2.86
CA SER A 22 -2.33 9.62 1.51
C SER A 22 -3.05 8.62 0.60
N CYS A 23 -3.81 9.13 -0.36
CA CYS A 23 -4.44 8.30 -1.39
C CYS A 23 -4.26 8.90 -2.78
N LEU A 24 -4.27 8.03 -3.79
CA LEU A 24 -4.17 8.38 -5.20
C LEU A 24 -5.29 7.71 -5.99
N VAL A 25 -5.89 8.48 -6.90
CA VAL A 25 -6.91 8.02 -7.84
C VAL A 25 -6.51 8.45 -9.25
N ARG A 26 -6.06 7.51 -10.06
CA ARG A 26 -5.67 7.69 -11.48
C ARG A 26 -6.49 6.73 -12.35
N THR A 27 -7.78 7.02 -12.47
CA THR A 27 -8.72 6.24 -13.31
C THR A 27 -8.36 6.25 -14.80
N ASP A 28 -7.64 7.27 -15.24
CA ASP A 28 -7.15 7.41 -16.61
C ASP A 28 -6.15 6.31 -17.01
N VAL A 29 -5.36 5.84 -16.06
CA VAL A 29 -4.39 4.75 -16.27
C VAL A 29 -4.79 3.44 -15.59
N GLY A 30 -5.84 3.45 -14.75
CA GLY A 30 -6.28 2.29 -13.99
C GLY A 30 -5.43 2.03 -12.75
N LEU A 31 -5.10 3.08 -11.98
CA LEU A 31 -4.26 3.00 -10.80
C LEU A 31 -4.92 3.68 -9.61
N TRP A 32 -4.96 2.99 -8.47
CA TRP A 32 -5.39 3.50 -7.18
C TRP A 32 -4.41 3.07 -6.10
N ALA A 33 -4.14 3.96 -5.15
CA ALA A 33 -3.21 3.65 -4.07
C ALA A 33 -3.65 4.29 -2.76
N VAL A 34 -3.31 3.63 -1.66
CA VAL A 34 -3.35 4.16 -0.31
C VAL A 34 -1.99 3.95 0.36
N ALA A 35 -1.62 4.88 1.21
CA ALA A 35 -0.38 4.84 1.97
C ALA A 35 -0.62 5.42 3.36
N ASP A 36 -0.29 4.66 4.42
CA ASP A 36 -0.38 5.06 5.83
C ASP A 36 1.03 5.36 6.34
N GLY A 37 1.28 6.62 6.63
CA GLY A 37 2.60 7.11 7.01
C GLY A 37 2.91 6.90 8.49
N MET A 38 4.16 6.56 8.78
CA MET A 38 4.69 6.40 10.13
C MET A 38 6.02 7.14 10.32
N GLY A 39 6.31 7.62 11.54
CA GLY A 39 7.59 8.25 11.82
C GLY A 39 7.55 9.47 12.74
N GLY A 40 6.37 9.74 13.29
CA GLY A 40 6.16 10.87 14.22
C GLY A 40 6.30 12.26 13.59
N HIS A 41 5.56 13.24 14.15
CA HIS A 41 5.50 14.63 13.69
C HIS A 41 5.07 14.77 12.22
N GLU A 42 5.93 15.23 11.34
CA GLU A 42 5.63 15.49 9.91
C GLU A 42 6.24 14.43 8.97
N ALA A 43 6.90 13.42 9.53
CA ALA A 43 7.68 12.49 8.74
C ALA A 43 6.81 11.43 8.06
N GLY A 44 5.80 10.93 8.76
CA GLY A 44 4.84 9.97 8.21
C GLY A 44 4.02 10.55 7.07
N ASP A 45 3.46 11.76 7.26
CA ASP A 45 2.73 12.49 6.21
C ASP A 45 3.61 12.73 4.96
N LEU A 46 4.89 13.07 5.16
CA LEU A 46 5.81 13.24 4.04
C LEU A 46 6.10 11.91 3.33
N ALA A 47 6.29 10.82 4.08
CA ALA A 47 6.55 9.50 3.51
C ALA A 47 5.37 9.00 2.65
N SER A 48 4.14 9.06 3.16
CA SER A 48 2.96 8.64 2.42
C SER A 48 2.76 9.50 1.16
N ARG A 49 3.01 10.81 1.23
CA ARG A 49 2.97 11.70 0.07
C ARG A 49 4.04 11.38 -0.98
N ILE A 50 5.26 11.02 -0.59
CA ILE A 50 6.31 10.61 -1.53
C ILE A 50 5.85 9.40 -2.35
N VAL A 51 5.22 8.41 -1.72
CA VAL A 51 4.68 7.24 -2.43
C VAL A 51 3.62 7.67 -3.46
N VAL A 52 2.59 8.41 -3.04
CA VAL A 52 1.51 8.82 -3.97
C VAL A 52 2.02 9.74 -5.08
N GLN A 53 2.94 10.66 -4.80
CA GLN A 53 3.53 11.54 -5.83
C GLN A 53 4.40 10.77 -6.83
N SER A 54 5.15 9.77 -6.36
CA SER A 54 5.93 8.90 -7.23
C SER A 54 5.04 8.10 -8.19
N LEU A 55 3.93 7.57 -7.69
CA LEU A 55 2.94 6.85 -8.49
C LEU A 55 2.14 7.78 -9.42
N ASP A 56 1.83 9.00 -8.99
CA ASP A 56 1.12 9.99 -9.81
C ASP A 56 1.93 10.43 -11.05
N ALA A 57 3.25 10.30 -10.99
CA ALA A 57 4.13 10.57 -12.11
C ALA A 57 4.14 9.48 -13.20
N ILE A 58 3.40 8.38 -13.02
CA ILE A 58 3.22 7.35 -14.05
C ILE A 58 2.49 7.95 -15.24
N GLY A 59 3.07 7.76 -16.43
CA GLY A 59 2.53 8.21 -17.70
C GLY A 59 1.37 7.36 -18.20
N THR A 60 1.21 7.29 -19.51
CA THR A 60 0.22 6.40 -20.14
C THR A 60 0.92 5.10 -20.53
N PRO A 61 0.74 3.99 -19.80
CA PRO A 61 1.38 2.72 -20.10
C PRO A 61 0.81 2.11 -21.39
N GLU A 62 1.61 1.34 -22.10
CA GLU A 62 1.19 0.67 -23.34
C GLU A 62 0.37 -0.60 -23.05
N SER A 63 0.65 -1.28 -21.93
CA SER A 63 -0.01 -2.53 -21.51
C SER A 63 -0.18 -2.64 -19.99
N ALA A 64 -0.89 -3.66 -19.52
CA ALA A 64 -0.99 -4.00 -18.10
C ALA A 64 0.39 -4.36 -17.52
N ALA A 65 1.24 -5.04 -18.29
CA ALA A 65 2.59 -5.39 -17.86
C ALA A 65 3.49 -4.16 -17.70
N ASP A 66 3.38 -3.19 -18.62
CA ASP A 66 4.14 -1.92 -18.51
C ASP A 66 3.68 -1.10 -17.32
N LEU A 67 2.36 -1.06 -17.06
CA LEU A 67 1.82 -0.37 -15.87
C LEU A 67 2.35 -0.99 -14.58
N LEU A 68 2.38 -2.32 -14.50
CA LEU A 68 2.91 -3.03 -13.34
C LEU A 68 4.41 -2.73 -13.15
N ALA A 69 5.21 -2.86 -14.20
CA ALA A 69 6.66 -2.62 -14.15
C ALA A 69 6.99 -1.16 -13.77
N GLU A 70 6.28 -0.19 -14.35
CA GLU A 70 6.46 1.23 -14.00
C GLU A 70 6.04 1.50 -12.55
N CYS A 71 4.96 0.88 -12.08
CA CYS A 71 4.52 0.99 -10.71
C CYS A 71 5.58 0.47 -9.72
N GLU A 72 6.15 -0.70 -9.97
CA GLU A 72 7.24 -1.26 -9.14
C GLU A 72 8.45 -0.32 -9.13
N GLU A 73 8.88 0.18 -10.28
CA GLU A 73 10.01 1.13 -10.37
C GLU A 73 9.75 2.41 -9.55
N ARG A 74 8.53 2.97 -9.62
CA ARG A 74 8.13 4.15 -8.84
C ARG A 74 8.10 3.89 -7.34
N LEU A 75 7.64 2.72 -6.92
CA LEU A 75 7.66 2.32 -5.52
C LEU A 75 9.09 2.15 -4.98
N PHE A 76 9.99 1.52 -5.74
CA PHE A 76 11.41 1.45 -5.37
C PHE A 76 12.08 2.83 -5.35
N SER A 77 11.70 3.74 -6.26
CA SER A 77 12.18 5.11 -6.24
C SER A 77 11.71 5.86 -4.99
N ALA A 78 10.43 5.70 -4.61
CA ALA A 78 9.88 6.25 -3.38
C ALA A 78 10.61 5.71 -2.14
N ASN A 79 10.88 4.41 -2.10
CA ASN A 79 11.64 3.78 -1.02
C ASN A 79 13.01 4.46 -0.82
N ARG A 80 13.78 4.64 -1.88
CA ARG A 80 15.08 5.32 -1.81
C ARG A 80 14.98 6.77 -1.31
N GLN A 81 13.94 7.50 -1.73
CA GLN A 81 13.71 8.89 -1.29
C GLN A 81 13.39 8.95 0.20
N ILE A 82 12.55 8.04 0.70
CA ILE A 82 12.18 8.00 2.12
C ILE A 82 13.36 7.55 2.99
N LEU A 83 14.18 6.59 2.53
CA LEU A 83 15.42 6.21 3.21
C LEU A 83 16.40 7.39 3.32
N ALA A 84 16.57 8.17 2.26
CA ALA A 84 17.41 9.37 2.30
C ALA A 84 16.89 10.38 3.32
N LEU A 85 15.57 10.60 3.37
CA LEU A 85 14.93 11.46 4.36
C LEU A 85 15.16 10.98 5.80
N SER A 86 15.10 9.66 6.05
CA SER A 86 15.38 9.06 7.34
C SER A 86 16.84 9.32 7.78
N HIS A 87 17.79 9.20 6.86
CA HIS A 87 19.20 9.49 7.13
C HIS A 87 19.43 10.97 7.47
N GLU A 88 18.81 11.90 6.75
CA GLU A 88 18.90 13.34 7.03
C GLU A 88 18.32 13.70 8.41
N ARG A 89 17.36 12.94 8.91
CA ARG A 89 16.74 13.11 10.23
C ARG A 89 17.42 12.32 11.33
N GLN A 90 18.73 12.07 11.21
CA GLN A 90 19.57 11.41 12.22
C GLN A 90 19.15 9.96 12.51
N GLY A 91 18.61 9.26 11.51
CA GLY A 91 18.18 7.86 11.63
C GLY A 91 16.84 7.67 12.35
N ALA A 92 16.02 8.73 12.46
CA ALA A 92 14.65 8.55 12.91
C ALA A 92 13.90 7.63 11.91
N THR A 93 13.18 6.65 12.42
CA THR A 93 12.39 5.74 11.56
C THR A 93 11.31 6.56 10.86
N VAL A 94 11.38 6.61 9.54
CA VAL A 94 10.40 7.24 8.64
C VAL A 94 10.01 6.20 7.62
N GLY A 95 8.73 5.98 7.45
CA GLY A 95 8.24 5.01 6.49
C GLY A 95 6.76 5.18 6.21
N THR A 96 6.24 4.33 5.37
CA THR A 96 4.81 4.28 5.05
C THR A 96 4.43 2.90 4.54
N THR A 97 3.19 2.49 4.76
CA THR A 97 2.63 1.38 4.01
C THR A 97 2.44 1.80 2.55
N ALA A 98 2.26 0.84 1.68
CA ALA A 98 1.71 1.05 0.35
C ALA A 98 0.78 -0.11 0.01
N ALA A 99 -0.43 0.20 -0.45
CA ALA A 99 -1.31 -0.78 -1.08
C ALA A 99 -1.83 -0.17 -2.38
N VAL A 100 -1.49 -0.80 -3.48
CA VAL A 100 -1.76 -0.32 -4.85
C VAL A 100 -2.60 -1.32 -5.58
N LEU A 101 -3.68 -0.84 -6.20
CA LEU A 101 -4.49 -1.59 -7.15
C LEU A 101 -4.26 -1.05 -8.55
N LEU A 102 -3.94 -1.93 -9.47
CA LEU A 102 -3.86 -1.68 -10.90
C LEU A 102 -4.96 -2.49 -11.61
N VAL A 103 -5.70 -1.87 -12.54
CA VAL A 103 -6.67 -2.57 -13.38
C VAL A 103 -6.52 -2.10 -14.82
N ARG A 104 -6.15 -3.01 -15.71
CA ARG A 104 -5.95 -2.72 -17.12
C ARG A 104 -6.10 -4.00 -17.96
N ASP A 105 -6.63 -3.87 -19.18
CA ASP A 105 -6.73 -4.95 -20.17
C ASP A 105 -7.40 -6.23 -19.61
N SER A 106 -8.44 -6.08 -18.77
CA SER A 106 -9.14 -7.19 -18.10
C SER A 106 -8.30 -7.98 -17.09
N TYR A 107 -7.25 -7.36 -16.56
CA TYR A 107 -6.43 -7.89 -15.48
C TYR A 107 -6.33 -6.89 -14.33
N TYR A 108 -6.18 -7.41 -13.12
CA TYR A 108 -5.77 -6.62 -11.99
C TYR A 108 -4.41 -7.05 -11.47
N ALA A 109 -3.70 -6.13 -10.84
CA ALA A 109 -2.56 -6.41 -10.00
C ALA A 109 -2.70 -5.64 -8.69
N CYS A 110 -2.37 -6.30 -7.58
CA CYS A 110 -2.21 -5.66 -6.28
C CYS A 110 -0.74 -5.74 -5.89
N ILE A 111 -0.17 -4.59 -5.47
CA ILE A 111 1.20 -4.49 -4.96
C ILE A 111 1.12 -3.87 -3.58
N TRP A 112 1.76 -4.48 -2.58
CA TRP A 112 1.71 -3.90 -1.22
C TRP A 112 2.96 -4.19 -0.40
N ALA A 113 3.18 -3.32 0.59
CA ALA A 113 4.06 -3.51 1.75
C ALA A 113 3.39 -2.85 2.95
N GLY A 114 3.25 -3.58 4.06
CA GLY A 114 2.59 -3.14 5.28
C GLY A 114 1.25 -3.83 5.54
N ASP A 115 0.40 -3.19 6.33
CA ASP A 115 -0.89 -3.67 6.80
C ASP A 115 -2.10 -2.93 6.21
N SER A 116 -1.88 -2.04 5.26
CA SER A 116 -2.95 -1.50 4.41
C SER A 116 -3.48 -2.57 3.47
N ARG A 117 -4.81 -2.65 3.32
CA ARG A 117 -5.47 -3.83 2.75
C ARG A 117 -6.20 -3.53 1.45
N VAL A 118 -6.18 -4.52 0.56
CA VAL A 118 -7.01 -4.57 -0.64
C VAL A 118 -8.04 -5.70 -0.50
N TYR A 119 -9.29 -5.39 -0.78
CA TYR A 119 -10.40 -6.34 -0.78
C TYR A 119 -11.03 -6.41 -2.15
N LEU A 120 -11.45 -7.60 -2.54
CA LEU A 120 -12.30 -7.86 -3.70
C LEU A 120 -13.71 -8.19 -3.23
N ILE A 121 -14.69 -7.52 -3.81
CA ILE A 121 -16.11 -7.85 -3.63
C ILE A 121 -16.62 -8.35 -4.98
N SER A 122 -16.90 -9.63 -5.07
CA SER A 122 -17.41 -10.29 -6.27
C SER A 122 -18.62 -11.14 -5.93
N ARG A 123 -19.70 -11.03 -6.72
CA ARG A 123 -20.92 -11.84 -6.57
C ARG A 123 -21.49 -11.85 -5.16
N GLY A 124 -21.37 -10.73 -4.43
CA GLY A 124 -21.85 -10.57 -3.07
C GLY A 124 -20.96 -11.18 -1.98
N ALA A 125 -19.81 -11.74 -2.33
CA ALA A 125 -18.79 -12.19 -1.39
C ALA A 125 -17.63 -11.19 -1.30
N ILE A 126 -17.08 -11.00 -0.09
CA ILE A 126 -15.88 -10.19 0.14
C ILE A 126 -14.71 -11.12 0.45
N SER A 127 -13.56 -10.86 -0.19
CA SER A 127 -12.31 -11.52 0.09
C SER A 127 -11.18 -10.52 0.23
N GLN A 128 -10.27 -10.74 1.16
CA GLN A 128 -9.04 -9.96 1.28
C GLN A 128 -8.01 -10.49 0.28
N VAL A 129 -7.51 -9.62 -0.58
CA VAL A 129 -6.52 -9.95 -1.62
C VAL A 129 -5.11 -9.87 -1.06
N SER A 130 -4.80 -8.78 -0.34
CA SER A 130 -3.53 -8.61 0.37
C SER A 130 -3.59 -9.30 1.74
N HIS A 131 -2.43 -9.67 2.30
CA HIS A 131 -2.32 -10.04 3.71
C HIS A 131 -1.38 -9.06 4.42
N ASP A 132 -1.56 -8.90 5.72
CA ASP A 132 -0.82 -7.92 6.47
C ASP A 132 0.63 -8.38 6.68
N HIS A 133 1.58 -7.50 6.39
CA HIS A 133 2.96 -7.68 6.81
C HIS A 133 3.11 -7.20 8.25
N SER A 134 2.74 -8.04 9.18
CA SER A 134 2.79 -7.78 10.63
C SER A 134 3.37 -8.97 11.38
N GLU A 135 4.00 -8.67 12.52
CA GLU A 135 4.53 -9.71 13.42
C GLU A 135 3.47 -10.74 13.78
N LEU A 136 2.24 -10.29 13.97
CA LEU A 136 1.10 -11.14 14.28
C LEU A 136 0.80 -12.16 13.17
N GLU A 137 0.70 -11.71 11.92
CA GLU A 137 0.42 -12.60 10.79
C GLU A 137 1.59 -13.55 10.51
N GLU A 138 2.82 -13.12 10.72
CA GLU A 138 4.01 -14.00 10.60
C GLU A 138 3.97 -15.12 11.65
N LEU A 139 3.67 -14.81 12.92
CA LEU A 139 3.54 -15.82 13.97
C LEU A 139 2.39 -16.82 13.72
N ILE A 140 1.29 -16.34 13.14
CA ILE A 140 0.18 -17.21 12.74
C ILE A 140 0.61 -18.13 11.59
N ALA A 141 1.31 -17.59 10.58
CA ALA A 141 1.78 -18.36 9.43
C ALA A 141 2.80 -19.44 9.83
N GLU A 142 3.66 -19.15 10.82
CA GLU A 142 4.61 -20.09 11.40
C GLU A 142 3.98 -21.12 12.34
N GLY A 143 2.69 -20.97 12.68
CA GLY A 143 1.98 -21.80 13.63
C GLY A 143 2.37 -21.58 15.08
N ALA A 144 3.06 -20.47 15.37
CA ALA A 144 3.44 -20.07 16.72
C ALA A 144 2.30 -19.43 17.51
N LEU A 145 1.28 -18.90 16.79
CA LEU A 145 0.09 -18.29 17.37
C LEU A 145 -1.16 -18.79 16.64
N SER A 146 -2.23 -19.03 17.37
CA SER A 146 -3.54 -19.35 16.77
C SER A 146 -4.33 -18.06 16.48
N ARG A 147 -5.22 -18.08 15.47
CA ARG A 147 -6.12 -16.95 15.20
C ARG A 147 -7.10 -16.66 16.35
N GLU A 148 -7.30 -17.59 17.26
CA GLU A 148 -8.17 -17.43 18.42
C GLU A 148 -7.50 -16.61 19.53
N ASP A 149 -6.16 -16.63 19.60
CA ASP A 149 -5.36 -15.95 20.62
C ASP A 149 -4.95 -14.53 20.23
N VAL A 150 -5.34 -14.06 19.04
CA VAL A 150 -4.98 -12.75 18.47
C VAL A 150 -5.38 -11.56 19.35
N ASN A 151 -6.53 -11.64 20.03
CA ASN A 151 -7.05 -10.54 20.83
C ASN A 151 -6.18 -10.18 22.04
N ASP A 152 -5.35 -11.10 22.49
CA ASP A 152 -4.44 -10.93 23.62
C ASP A 152 -3.02 -10.53 23.20
N TRP A 153 -2.76 -10.41 21.89
CA TRP A 153 -1.43 -10.05 21.36
C TRP A 153 -1.15 -8.55 21.51
N PRO A 154 -0.05 -8.17 22.18
CA PRO A 154 0.19 -6.77 22.54
C PRO A 154 0.80 -5.91 21.42
N SER A 155 1.14 -6.49 20.27
CA SER A 155 1.87 -5.79 19.21
C SER A 155 1.12 -5.82 17.88
N ASN A 156 0.98 -4.65 17.26
CA ASN A 156 0.56 -4.48 15.86
C ASN A 156 1.74 -3.98 15.01
N ALA A 157 2.98 -4.40 15.33
CA ALA A 157 4.16 -3.97 14.60
C ALA A 157 4.12 -4.51 13.17
N ILE A 158 4.24 -3.62 12.21
CA ILE A 158 4.41 -4.00 10.81
C ILE A 158 5.86 -4.43 10.57
N THR A 159 6.03 -5.46 9.74
CA THR A 159 7.34 -6.06 9.43
C THR A 159 7.92 -5.59 8.11
N ARG A 160 7.08 -5.05 7.21
CA ARG A 160 7.50 -4.47 5.93
C ARG A 160 6.84 -3.12 5.70
N ALA A 161 7.64 -2.17 5.23
CA ALA A 161 7.17 -0.83 4.88
C ALA A 161 8.12 -0.16 3.88
N VAL A 162 7.60 0.80 3.14
CA VAL A 162 8.39 1.64 2.22
C VAL A 162 9.20 2.64 3.02
N GLY A 163 10.51 2.73 2.77
CA GLY A 163 11.43 3.66 3.43
C GLY A 163 12.12 3.13 4.67
N VAL A 164 11.94 1.86 5.03
CA VAL A 164 12.51 1.27 6.25
C VAL A 164 13.72 0.38 5.96
N ALA A 165 13.73 -0.31 4.83
CA ALA A 165 14.81 -1.18 4.39
C ALA A 165 15.22 -0.85 2.94
N ASP A 166 16.43 -1.24 2.54
CA ASP A 166 16.92 -1.07 1.16
C ASP A 166 16.01 -1.80 0.17
N ASP A 167 15.54 -2.99 0.52
CA ASP A 167 14.51 -3.73 -0.19
C ASP A 167 13.24 -3.78 0.68
N PRO A 168 12.15 -3.11 0.26
CA PRO A 168 10.89 -3.13 1.00
C PRO A 168 10.11 -4.45 0.84
N GLU A 169 10.60 -5.40 0.02
CA GLU A 169 10.01 -6.71 -0.20
C GLU A 169 8.51 -6.63 -0.55
N PHE A 170 8.19 -5.89 -1.62
CA PHE A 170 6.82 -5.81 -2.10
C PHE A 170 6.27 -7.17 -2.48
N GLU A 171 5.03 -7.45 -2.07
CA GLU A 171 4.28 -8.57 -2.60
C GLU A 171 3.38 -8.14 -3.74
N VAL A 172 3.19 -9.06 -4.70
CA VAL A 172 2.38 -8.84 -5.90
C VAL A 172 1.45 -10.01 -6.11
N VAL A 173 0.16 -9.70 -6.30
CA VAL A 173 -0.84 -10.68 -6.75
C VAL A 173 -1.50 -10.15 -8.00
N THR A 174 -1.68 -11.01 -8.99
CA THR A 174 -2.35 -10.68 -10.24
C THR A 174 -3.49 -11.65 -10.52
N GLY A 175 -4.50 -11.18 -11.21
CA GLY A 175 -5.63 -12.00 -11.61
C GLY A 175 -6.46 -11.39 -12.74
N PRO A 176 -7.45 -12.10 -13.26
CA PRO A 176 -8.42 -11.52 -14.18
C PRO A 176 -9.30 -10.51 -13.44
N ALA A 177 -9.60 -9.38 -14.09
CA ALA A 177 -10.61 -8.42 -13.65
C ALA A 177 -11.85 -8.62 -14.51
N GLU A 178 -12.94 -9.10 -13.90
CA GLU A 178 -14.20 -9.30 -14.60
C GLU A 178 -15.11 -8.08 -14.41
N PRO A 179 -16.01 -7.77 -15.38
CA PRO A 179 -16.85 -6.56 -15.32
C PRO A 179 -17.82 -6.48 -14.12
N GLU A 180 -17.93 -7.55 -13.36
CA GLU A 180 -18.82 -7.64 -12.19
C GLU A 180 -18.05 -7.62 -10.86
N ASP A 181 -16.73 -7.46 -10.89
CA ASP A 181 -15.84 -7.43 -9.73
C ASP A 181 -15.55 -6.00 -9.24
#